data_7522e0c4d43aacc19565280064a9a598
#
_entry.id   7522e0c4d43aacc19565280064a9a598
#
_cell.length_a   1.000
_cell.length_b   1.000
_cell.length_c   1.000
_cell.angle_alpha   90.00
_cell.angle_beta   90.00
_cell.angle_gamma   90.00
#
_symmetry.space_group_name_H-M   'P 1'
#
loop_
_entity.id
_entity.type
_entity.pdbx_description
1 polymer ?
#
loop_
_entity_poly.entity_id
_entity_poly.type
_entity_poly.pdbx_seq_one_letter_code
_entity_poly.pdbx_strand_id
1 'polypeptide(L)'
;MTWILFLIQMAVTVVVGCYFWSQLKKERQAQPGLRREASREMEHLRKMRTVHLSEPLSEHVRPQSFEDIIGQQEGIKSLQAILCGANPQHVIIYGPPGIGKTCAARLVLEYAKHSPGTPFKENAPFIEMDATCVRFDERSIADPLFGSVHDPIYQGAGSLGVQGVPQPKPGAVTKAHGGVLFLDEIGELHPIQMNKLLKVLEDRCVHFESAYYNPDDSAVPRHIHDIFKNGLPADFRLIGATTRNPEDLPPALRSRCMEVFFRALEPGEVAQIADGAAKRAGYQMLPDIGALCGRYAACGRDAVNMVQMAAGLAQMEQRTRITQADMEWVITSGHYPARPDQRAAQENRVGAVHGLAVFGSHQGAVMEIEAVAMPGSGHVTVRGIVDEEEMGDSAHCMKRRSTARVSADNVETVLRMQGYLPADRDVHVNFPGGAPVDGPSAGVAMAVAAVSALTGRPVDGGCALTGEISVQGQIKPVGGVPEKVEAARRAGLIRAYVPRENMQERFEACGIDVRAIDTLAQALERVLLPAALSETEAEKQPARIAPLAAQGTGGEASCNG
;
A
#
# COMPACT_ATOMS: atom_id res chain seq x y z
N MET A 1 57.86 42.11 -65.96
CA MET A 1 56.76 41.14 -65.58
C MET A 1 56.97 40.57 -64.19
N THR A 2 58.16 40.26 -63.71
CA THR A 2 58.41 39.69 -62.36
C THR A 2 58.02 40.57 -61.20
N TRP A 3 58.17 41.91 -61.29
CA TRP A 3 57.81 42.84 -60.21
C TRP A 3 56.30 42.95 -60.00
N ILE A 4 55.48 42.83 -61.04
CA ILE A 4 54.01 42.87 -60.95
C ILE A 4 53.48 41.59 -60.25
N LEU A 5 54.05 40.44 -60.55
CA LEU A 5 53.77 39.18 -59.88
C LEU A 5 54.06 39.20 -58.36
N PHE A 6 55.20 39.80 -57.98
CA PHE A 6 55.64 39.97 -56.59
C PHE A 6 54.69 40.90 -55.83
N LEU A 7 54.22 41.99 -56.44
CA LEU A 7 53.23 42.91 -55.84
C LEU A 7 51.87 42.22 -55.65
N ILE A 8 51.41 41.41 -56.62
CA ILE A 8 50.16 40.63 -56.49
C ILE A 8 50.28 39.60 -55.40
N GLN A 9 51.41 38.90 -55.32
CA GLN A 9 51.65 37.90 -54.28
C GLN A 9 51.66 38.50 -52.87
N MET A 10 52.28 39.67 -52.71
CA MET A 10 52.31 40.43 -51.46
C MET A 10 50.92 40.93 -51.08
N ALA A 11 50.12 41.42 -52.02
CA ALA A 11 48.75 41.85 -51.78
C ALA A 11 47.85 40.68 -51.32
N VAL A 12 47.98 39.51 -51.97
CA VAL A 12 47.24 38.29 -51.58
C VAL A 12 47.63 37.84 -50.17
N THR A 13 48.91 37.86 -49.83
CA THR A 13 49.40 37.47 -48.50
C THR A 13 48.86 38.41 -47.41
N VAL A 14 48.80 39.73 -47.69
CA VAL A 14 48.25 40.72 -46.75
C VAL A 14 46.73 40.50 -46.57
N VAL A 15 45.98 40.25 -47.65
CA VAL A 15 44.53 39.98 -47.58
C VAL A 15 44.26 38.71 -46.79
N VAL A 16 44.99 37.62 -47.03
CA VAL A 16 44.88 36.37 -46.31
C VAL A 16 45.22 36.56 -44.81
N GLY A 17 46.31 37.32 -44.54
CA GLY A 17 46.70 37.65 -43.16
C GLY A 17 45.63 38.47 -42.43
N CYS A 18 45.03 39.49 -43.09
CA CYS A 18 43.91 40.27 -42.53
C CYS A 18 42.67 39.43 -42.32
N TYR A 19 42.36 38.48 -43.21
CA TYR A 19 41.24 37.55 -43.06
C TYR A 19 41.41 36.64 -41.84
N PHE A 20 42.58 35.99 -41.69
CA PHE A 20 42.87 35.16 -40.51
C PHE A 20 42.89 35.98 -39.23
N TRP A 21 43.44 37.20 -39.24
CA TRP A 21 43.39 38.08 -38.07
C TRP A 21 41.96 38.45 -37.68
N SER A 22 41.10 38.75 -38.67
CA SER A 22 39.70 39.07 -38.42
C SER A 22 38.95 37.86 -37.82
N GLN A 23 39.23 36.64 -38.28
CA GLN A 23 38.66 35.40 -37.70
C GLN A 23 39.13 35.17 -36.28
N LEU A 24 40.45 35.28 -36.00
CA LEU A 24 40.98 35.16 -34.65
C LEU A 24 40.45 36.24 -33.70
N LYS A 25 40.20 37.45 -34.21
CA LYS A 25 39.62 38.54 -33.42
C LYS A 25 38.14 38.28 -33.11
N LYS A 26 37.36 37.68 -34.02
CA LYS A 26 35.99 37.24 -33.79
C LYS A 26 35.90 36.11 -32.75
N GLU A 27 36.74 35.11 -32.83
CA GLU A 27 36.82 34.05 -31.81
C GLU A 27 37.22 34.57 -30.43
N ARG A 28 38.20 35.49 -30.35
CA ARG A 28 38.57 36.12 -29.07
C ARG A 28 37.51 37.07 -28.50
N GLN A 29 36.66 37.68 -29.31
CA GLN A 29 35.55 38.54 -28.85
C GLN A 29 34.31 37.76 -28.46
N ALA A 30 34.08 36.59 -29.03
CA ALA A 30 32.94 35.72 -28.63
C ALA A 30 33.12 35.09 -27.23
N GLN A 31 34.35 34.75 -26.83
CA GLN A 31 34.67 34.14 -25.54
C GLN A 31 34.39 35.03 -24.30
N PRO A 32 34.63 36.34 -24.27
CA PRO A 32 34.34 37.18 -23.10
C PRO A 32 32.84 37.41 -22.88
N GLY A 33 32.01 37.42 -23.94
CA GLY A 33 30.58 37.51 -23.83
C GLY A 33 29.97 36.29 -23.13
N LEU A 34 30.26 35.08 -23.66
CA LEU A 34 29.84 33.80 -23.08
C LEU A 34 30.30 33.62 -21.63
N ARG A 35 31.57 34.01 -21.33
CA ARG A 35 32.09 33.95 -19.95
C ARG A 35 31.38 34.90 -19.00
N ARG A 36 30.98 36.10 -19.46
CA ARG A 36 30.23 37.07 -18.64
C ARG A 36 28.78 36.60 -18.40
N GLU A 37 28.12 36.03 -19.40
CA GLU A 37 26.80 35.43 -19.25
C GLU A 37 26.85 34.21 -18.33
N ALA A 38 27.76 33.28 -18.54
CA ALA A 38 27.96 32.13 -17.67
C ALA A 38 28.31 32.52 -16.24
N SER A 39 29.07 33.62 -16.04
CA SER A 39 29.37 34.15 -14.71
C SER A 39 28.14 34.74 -14.03
N ARG A 40 27.28 35.48 -14.78
CA ARG A 40 26.00 36.01 -14.27
C ARG A 40 25.01 34.91 -13.94
N GLU A 41 24.88 33.92 -14.79
CA GLU A 41 24.04 32.76 -14.54
C GLU A 41 24.51 31.97 -13.32
N MET A 42 25.84 31.79 -13.18
CA MET A 42 26.41 31.11 -12.03
C MET A 42 26.16 31.90 -10.72
N GLU A 43 26.25 33.23 -10.77
CA GLU A 43 25.93 34.08 -9.63
C GLU A 43 24.43 34.05 -9.30
N HIS A 44 23.57 34.03 -10.32
CA HIS A 44 22.13 33.84 -10.16
C HIS A 44 21.80 32.47 -9.54
N LEU A 45 22.40 31.40 -10.05
CA LEU A 45 22.27 30.06 -9.48
C LEU A 45 22.76 29.98 -8.03
N ARG A 46 23.88 30.65 -7.71
CA ARG A 46 24.36 30.75 -6.32
C ARG A 46 23.35 31.45 -5.43
N LYS A 47 22.77 32.59 -5.88
CA LYS A 47 21.71 33.29 -5.14
C LYS A 47 20.47 32.43 -4.97
N MET A 48 20.04 31.70 -6.01
CA MET A 48 18.91 30.75 -5.88
C MET A 48 19.21 29.64 -4.88
N ARG A 49 20.45 29.10 -4.88
CA ARG A 49 20.87 28.06 -3.92
C ARG A 49 20.96 28.54 -2.47
N THR A 50 21.05 29.86 -2.22
CA THR A 50 21.03 30.41 -0.85
C THR A 50 19.61 30.62 -0.32
N VAL A 51 18.58 30.56 -1.18
CA VAL A 51 17.18 30.63 -0.76
C VAL A 51 16.73 29.23 -0.40
N HIS A 52 16.74 28.91 0.88
CA HIS A 52 16.19 27.67 1.41
C HIS A 52 14.91 28.00 2.17
N LEU A 53 13.81 27.37 1.79
CA LEU A 53 12.63 27.31 2.64
C LEU A 53 12.89 26.28 3.75
N SER A 54 12.26 26.50 4.91
CA SER A 54 12.31 25.49 5.98
C SER A 54 11.76 24.16 5.46
N GLU A 55 12.46 23.08 5.73
CA GLU A 55 11.99 21.73 5.36
C GLU A 55 10.66 21.43 6.07
N PRO A 56 9.71 20.78 5.39
CA PRO A 56 8.48 20.32 6.03
C PRO A 56 8.77 19.44 7.23
N LEU A 57 7.92 19.46 8.26
CA LEU A 57 8.07 18.64 9.45
C LEU A 57 8.15 17.14 9.11
N SER A 58 7.44 16.71 8.06
CA SER A 58 7.46 15.34 7.56
C SER A 58 8.85 14.86 7.11
N GLU A 59 9.76 15.77 6.76
CA GLU A 59 11.16 15.44 6.44
C GLU A 59 12.03 15.44 7.69
N HIS A 60 11.88 16.43 8.56
CA HIS A 60 12.58 16.49 9.84
C HIS A 60 12.27 15.31 10.78
N VAL A 61 11.05 14.77 10.69
CA VAL A 61 10.54 13.71 11.58
C VAL A 61 10.78 12.31 10.99
N ARG A 62 11.45 12.21 9.83
CA ARG A 62 11.79 10.90 9.25
C ARG A 62 12.54 10.03 10.28
N PRO A 63 12.14 8.75 10.45
CA PRO A 63 12.84 7.81 11.32
C PRO A 63 14.34 7.75 11.02
N GLN A 64 15.17 7.88 12.05
CA GLN A 64 16.62 7.79 11.98
C GLN A 64 17.16 6.50 12.60
N SER A 65 16.32 5.80 13.36
CA SER A 65 16.63 4.50 13.97
C SER A 65 15.47 3.52 13.76
N PHE A 66 15.72 2.24 13.96
CA PHE A 66 14.65 1.22 13.90
C PHE A 66 13.59 1.42 14.98
N GLU A 67 13.96 1.98 16.13
CA GLU A 67 13.05 2.27 17.24
C GLU A 67 12.04 3.37 16.88
N ASP A 68 12.40 4.26 15.94
CA ASP A 68 11.51 5.31 15.44
C ASP A 68 10.43 4.76 14.48
N ILE A 69 10.62 3.54 13.93
CA ILE A 69 9.64 2.89 13.05
C ILE A 69 8.68 2.08 13.90
N ILE A 70 7.56 2.70 14.26
CA ILE A 70 6.55 2.11 15.13
C ILE A 70 5.74 1.05 14.38
N GLY A 71 5.47 -0.09 15.04
CA GLY A 71 4.51 -1.09 14.59
C GLY A 71 4.99 -2.06 13.50
N GLN A 72 6.26 -2.00 13.04
CA GLN A 72 6.76 -2.81 11.92
C GLN A 72 7.92 -3.76 12.29
N GLN A 73 8.00 -4.18 13.54
CA GLN A 73 9.13 -4.98 14.06
C GLN A 73 9.37 -6.26 13.26
N GLU A 74 8.32 -7.02 12.94
CA GLU A 74 8.41 -8.26 12.16
C GLU A 74 8.89 -8.00 10.73
N GLY A 75 8.35 -6.96 10.07
CA GLY A 75 8.78 -6.57 8.73
C GLY A 75 10.24 -6.12 8.68
N ILE A 76 10.68 -5.33 9.67
CA ILE A 76 12.07 -4.89 9.79
C ILE A 76 13.00 -6.08 10.03
N LYS A 77 12.62 -7.00 10.94
CA LYS A 77 13.38 -8.22 11.23
C LYS A 77 13.52 -9.10 9.98
N SER A 78 12.46 -9.23 9.20
CA SER A 78 12.48 -9.94 7.91
C SER A 78 13.42 -9.29 6.90
N LEU A 79 13.37 -7.95 6.76
CA LEU A 79 14.29 -7.20 5.90
C LEU A 79 15.75 -7.37 6.34
N GLN A 80 16.03 -7.31 7.64
CA GLN A 80 17.36 -7.53 8.18
C GLN A 80 17.87 -8.95 7.86
N ALA A 81 17.03 -9.97 8.07
CA ALA A 81 17.38 -11.36 7.78
C ALA A 81 17.72 -11.58 6.29
N ILE A 82 17.02 -10.89 5.39
CA ILE A 82 17.22 -11.03 3.93
C ILE A 82 18.45 -10.26 3.44
N LEU A 83 18.69 -9.04 3.96
CA LEU A 83 19.68 -8.11 3.40
C LEU A 83 21.02 -8.12 4.16
N CYS A 84 21.05 -8.44 5.47
CA CYS A 84 22.27 -8.34 6.27
C CYS A 84 23.11 -9.62 6.30
N GLY A 85 22.74 -10.63 5.51
CA GLY A 85 23.48 -11.88 5.38
C GLY A 85 24.59 -11.81 4.31
N ALA A 86 25.37 -12.90 4.19
CA ALA A 86 26.41 -13.05 3.19
C ALA A 86 25.88 -13.04 1.73
N ASN A 87 24.62 -13.44 1.54
CA ASN A 87 23.96 -13.53 0.23
C ASN A 87 22.64 -12.73 0.24
N PRO A 88 22.70 -11.39 0.24
CA PRO A 88 21.50 -10.57 0.22
C PRO A 88 20.67 -10.82 -1.03
N GLN A 89 19.34 -10.87 -0.87
CA GLN A 89 18.39 -11.14 -1.95
C GLN A 89 17.59 -9.87 -2.31
N HIS A 90 16.92 -9.92 -3.48
CA HIS A 90 15.96 -8.90 -3.85
C HIS A 90 14.70 -9.00 -3.00
N VAL A 91 14.06 -7.88 -2.70
CA VAL A 91 12.91 -7.81 -1.79
C VAL A 91 11.78 -7.00 -2.42
N ILE A 92 10.54 -7.43 -2.19
CA ILE A 92 9.35 -6.62 -2.40
C ILE A 92 8.68 -6.40 -1.04
N ILE A 93 8.44 -5.13 -0.70
CA ILE A 93 7.76 -4.71 0.52
C ILE A 93 6.33 -4.33 0.17
N TYR A 94 5.38 -5.13 0.63
CA TYR A 94 3.95 -4.85 0.51
C TYR A 94 3.45 -4.08 1.72
N GLY A 95 2.48 -3.19 1.52
CA GLY A 95 1.79 -2.53 2.61
C GLY A 95 1.26 -1.14 2.24
N PRO A 96 0.36 -0.56 3.09
CA PRO A 96 -0.24 0.73 2.84
C PRO A 96 0.77 1.87 2.74
N PRO A 97 0.39 3.03 2.17
CA PRO A 97 1.27 4.18 2.11
C PRO A 97 1.52 4.78 3.51
N GLY A 98 2.66 5.46 3.68
CA GLY A 98 2.94 6.24 4.90
C GLY A 98 3.23 5.44 6.17
N ILE A 99 3.60 4.15 6.06
CA ILE A 99 3.91 3.25 7.20
C ILE A 99 5.42 3.03 7.44
N GLY A 100 6.29 3.74 6.70
CA GLY A 100 7.73 3.69 6.91
C GLY A 100 8.52 2.74 6.02
N LYS A 101 7.95 2.19 4.91
CA LYS A 101 8.65 1.25 3.98
C LYS A 101 10.01 1.76 3.52
N THR A 102 10.05 2.98 2.98
CA THR A 102 11.29 3.61 2.47
C THR A 102 12.31 3.85 3.58
N CYS A 103 11.85 4.30 4.76
CA CYS A 103 12.73 4.51 5.92
C CYS A 103 13.35 3.20 6.39
N ALA A 104 12.54 2.13 6.49
CA ALA A 104 13.03 0.81 6.87
C ALA A 104 14.07 0.28 5.90
N ALA A 105 13.83 0.38 4.57
CA ALA A 105 14.77 -0.05 3.56
C ALA A 105 16.12 0.69 3.67
N ARG A 106 16.11 2.00 3.89
CA ARG A 106 17.31 2.81 4.07
C ARG A 106 18.08 2.44 5.33
N LEU A 107 17.40 2.32 6.47
CA LEU A 107 18.02 1.95 7.74
C LEU A 107 18.59 0.54 7.72
N VAL A 108 17.93 -0.41 7.04
CA VAL A 108 18.44 -1.78 6.92
C VAL A 108 19.71 -1.82 6.07
N LEU A 109 19.84 -1.01 5.00
CA LEU A 109 21.11 -0.91 4.25
C LEU A 109 22.21 -0.31 5.14
N GLU A 110 21.93 0.77 5.88
CA GLU A 110 22.93 1.35 6.80
C GLU A 110 23.36 0.33 7.85
N TYR A 111 22.44 -0.44 8.40
CA TYR A 111 22.77 -1.54 9.32
C TYR A 111 23.59 -2.64 8.63
N ALA A 112 23.21 -3.03 7.38
CA ALA A 112 23.91 -4.04 6.60
C ALA A 112 25.36 -3.65 6.31
N LYS A 113 25.68 -2.39 6.04
CA LYS A 113 27.05 -1.89 5.81
C LYS A 113 28.00 -2.19 6.98
N HIS A 114 27.47 -2.27 8.21
CA HIS A 114 28.23 -2.52 9.43
C HIS A 114 28.11 -3.97 9.92
N SER A 115 27.31 -4.80 9.27
CA SER A 115 27.08 -6.19 9.67
C SER A 115 28.23 -7.09 9.16
N PRO A 116 28.74 -8.03 9.98
CA PRO A 116 29.82 -8.91 9.57
C PRO A 116 29.38 -9.87 8.45
N GLY A 117 30.21 -10.01 7.42
CA GLY A 117 29.99 -10.97 6.33
C GLY A 117 29.06 -10.48 5.20
N THR A 118 28.56 -9.26 5.25
CA THR A 118 27.75 -8.67 4.17
C THR A 118 28.65 -8.21 3.01
N PRO A 119 28.18 -8.29 1.74
CA PRO A 119 28.93 -7.77 0.60
C PRO A 119 28.84 -6.24 0.45
N PHE A 120 27.95 -5.56 1.19
CA PHE A 120 27.81 -4.11 1.11
C PHE A 120 28.99 -3.40 1.77
N LYS A 121 29.61 -2.50 1.02
CA LYS A 121 30.71 -1.65 1.52
C LYS A 121 30.13 -0.42 2.22
N GLU A 122 30.94 0.28 3.02
CA GLU A 122 30.55 1.52 3.69
C GLU A 122 29.98 2.58 2.74
N ASN A 123 30.52 2.66 1.52
CA ASN A 123 30.10 3.60 0.48
C ASN A 123 29.00 3.03 -0.44
N ALA A 124 28.37 1.90 -0.09
CA ALA A 124 27.29 1.31 -0.89
C ALA A 124 26.16 2.34 -1.11
N PRO A 125 25.79 2.63 -2.37
CA PRO A 125 24.77 3.65 -2.65
C PRO A 125 23.37 3.15 -2.31
N PHE A 126 22.50 4.07 -1.86
CA PHE A 126 21.05 3.89 -1.79
C PHE A 126 20.44 4.81 -2.84
N ILE A 127 19.99 4.25 -3.96
CA ILE A 127 19.34 5.00 -5.04
C ILE A 127 17.84 4.81 -4.90
N GLU A 128 17.14 5.90 -4.65
CA GLU A 128 15.68 5.94 -4.50
C GLU A 128 15.05 6.51 -5.78
N MET A 129 14.02 5.84 -6.27
CA MET A 129 13.26 6.26 -7.43
C MET A 129 11.78 5.88 -7.24
N ASP A 130 10.89 6.77 -7.66
CA ASP A 130 9.47 6.54 -7.71
C ASP A 130 9.08 6.05 -9.11
N ALA A 131 8.52 4.85 -9.19
CA ALA A 131 8.13 4.23 -10.47
C ALA A 131 7.00 5.00 -11.17
N THR A 132 6.16 5.73 -10.43
CA THR A 132 5.10 6.57 -11.01
C THR A 132 5.66 7.74 -11.82
N CYS A 133 6.87 8.20 -11.48
CA CYS A 133 7.57 9.29 -12.17
C CYS A 133 8.40 8.81 -13.36
N VAL A 134 8.60 7.50 -13.52
CA VAL A 134 9.39 6.92 -14.60
C VAL A 134 8.53 6.79 -15.85
N ARG A 135 8.54 7.82 -16.71
CA ARG A 135 7.84 7.76 -17.99
C ARG A 135 8.54 6.77 -18.92
N PHE A 136 7.73 5.90 -19.50
CA PHE A 136 8.18 5.06 -20.61
C PHE A 136 8.32 5.92 -21.88
N ASP A 137 9.52 5.99 -22.45
CA ASP A 137 9.78 6.59 -23.76
C ASP A 137 10.11 5.47 -24.76
N GLU A 138 9.22 5.26 -25.72
CA GLU A 138 9.39 4.26 -26.78
C GLU A 138 10.69 4.46 -27.56
N ARG A 139 11.17 5.71 -27.68
CA ARG A 139 12.41 6.05 -28.38
C ARG A 139 13.67 5.85 -27.54
N SER A 140 13.53 5.51 -26.26
CA SER A 140 14.64 5.33 -25.30
C SER A 140 15.61 6.51 -25.22
N ILE A 141 15.16 7.73 -25.61
CA ILE A 141 16.00 8.93 -25.65
C ILE A 141 16.35 9.40 -24.24
N ALA A 142 15.45 9.17 -23.27
CA ALA A 142 15.65 9.55 -21.88
C ALA A 142 15.00 8.52 -20.96
N ASP A 143 15.68 7.42 -20.67
CA ASP A 143 15.23 6.44 -19.66
C ASP A 143 16.01 6.68 -18.36
N PRO A 144 15.41 7.28 -17.33
CA PRO A 144 16.08 7.58 -16.08
C PRO A 144 16.44 6.31 -15.29
N LEU A 145 15.73 5.19 -15.51
CA LEU A 145 15.96 3.94 -14.80
C LEU A 145 17.17 3.18 -15.37
N PHE A 146 17.19 2.92 -16.69
CA PHE A 146 18.25 2.14 -17.33
C PHE A 146 19.36 3.00 -17.90
N GLY A 147 19.05 4.25 -18.19
CA GLY A 147 19.94 5.15 -18.92
C GLY A 147 19.58 5.22 -20.41
N SER A 148 20.32 6.03 -21.14
CA SER A 148 20.06 6.31 -22.55
C SER A 148 21.35 6.44 -23.34
N VAL A 149 21.25 6.28 -24.66
CA VAL A 149 22.34 6.62 -25.58
C VAL A 149 22.01 7.94 -26.24
N HIS A 150 22.89 8.90 -26.09
CA HIS A 150 22.80 10.16 -26.82
C HIS A 150 23.49 10.00 -28.18
N ASP A 151 22.69 9.82 -29.21
CA ASP A 151 23.16 9.72 -30.57
C ASP A 151 23.67 11.07 -31.11
N PRO A 152 24.61 11.07 -32.07
CA PRO A 152 25.24 12.28 -32.60
C PRO A 152 24.24 13.32 -33.17
N ILE A 153 23.10 12.88 -33.67
CA ILE A 153 22.06 13.77 -34.23
C ILE A 153 21.46 14.70 -33.14
N TYR A 154 21.42 14.25 -31.88
CA TYR A 154 20.88 15.01 -30.75
C TYR A 154 21.96 15.72 -29.93
N GLN A 155 23.23 15.50 -30.27
CA GLN A 155 24.36 16.14 -29.57
C GLN A 155 24.61 17.50 -30.23
N GLY A 156 24.30 18.59 -29.53
CA GLY A 156 24.85 19.89 -29.87
C GLY A 156 26.41 19.87 -29.81
N ALA A 157 27.09 20.97 -30.08
CA ALA A 157 28.54 21.12 -30.18
C ALA A 157 29.34 20.74 -28.91
N GLY A 158 29.13 19.55 -28.34
CA GLY A 158 29.97 18.94 -27.29
C GLY A 158 31.25 18.36 -27.85
N SER A 159 32.26 18.13 -27.00
CA SER A 159 33.59 17.69 -27.41
C SER A 159 33.65 16.37 -28.21
N LEU A 160 32.64 15.51 -28.07
CA LEU A 160 32.50 14.26 -28.82
C LEU A 160 31.34 14.26 -29.84
N GLY A 161 30.37 15.18 -29.70
CA GLY A 161 29.23 15.29 -30.62
C GLY A 161 29.66 15.66 -32.06
N VAL A 162 30.70 16.45 -32.20
CA VAL A 162 31.28 16.83 -33.50
C VAL A 162 31.91 15.64 -34.22
N GLN A 163 32.31 14.59 -33.47
CA GLN A 163 32.92 13.38 -34.02
C GLN A 163 31.92 12.28 -34.37
N GLY A 164 30.63 12.49 -34.14
CA GLY A 164 29.60 11.49 -34.45
C GLY A 164 29.59 10.25 -33.55
N VAL A 165 30.13 10.33 -32.34
CA VAL A 165 30.25 9.19 -31.42
C VAL A 165 29.07 9.13 -30.50
N PRO A 166 28.30 8.01 -30.46
CA PRO A 166 27.21 7.83 -29.51
C PRO A 166 27.71 7.77 -28.05
N GLN A 167 27.01 8.46 -27.13
CA GLN A 167 27.41 8.56 -25.73
C GLN A 167 26.41 7.87 -24.80
N PRO A 168 26.75 6.70 -24.21
CA PRO A 168 25.93 6.06 -23.20
C PRO A 168 25.91 6.86 -21.90
N LYS A 169 24.73 7.12 -21.34
CA LYS A 169 24.54 7.76 -20.03
C LYS A 169 23.97 6.75 -19.03
N PRO A 170 24.60 6.59 -17.85
CA PRO A 170 24.14 5.63 -16.84
C PRO A 170 22.82 6.07 -16.22
N GLY A 171 21.88 5.12 -16.07
CA GLY A 171 20.63 5.27 -15.34
C GLY A 171 20.77 4.95 -13.86
N ALA A 172 19.62 4.86 -13.15
CA ALA A 172 19.56 4.56 -11.73
C ALA A 172 20.11 3.17 -11.41
N VAL A 173 19.85 2.16 -12.25
CA VAL A 173 20.33 0.78 -12.05
C VAL A 173 21.85 0.71 -12.01
N THR A 174 22.55 1.45 -12.88
CA THR A 174 24.02 1.54 -12.88
C THR A 174 24.54 2.34 -11.68
N LYS A 175 23.85 3.42 -11.30
CA LYS A 175 24.22 4.23 -10.12
C LYS A 175 24.06 3.44 -8.81
N ALA A 176 23.16 2.46 -8.79
CA ALA A 176 22.93 1.58 -7.64
C ALA A 176 23.96 0.43 -7.54
N HIS A 177 24.87 0.31 -8.49
CA HIS A 177 25.88 -0.76 -8.50
C HIS A 177 26.66 -0.85 -7.18
N GLY A 178 26.73 -2.05 -6.62
CA GLY A 178 27.35 -2.32 -5.31
C GLY A 178 26.50 -1.93 -4.10
N GLY A 179 25.26 -1.49 -4.30
CA GLY A 179 24.35 -1.04 -3.24
C GLY A 179 22.91 -1.50 -3.43
N VAL A 180 21.96 -0.61 -3.15
CA VAL A 180 20.52 -0.85 -3.22
C VAL A 180 19.85 0.11 -4.19
N LEU A 181 19.01 -0.43 -5.06
CA LEU A 181 18.00 0.32 -5.81
C LEU A 181 16.66 0.15 -5.11
N PHE A 182 16.14 1.25 -4.57
CA PHE A 182 14.81 1.31 -4.00
C PHE A 182 13.83 1.88 -5.04
N LEU A 183 12.82 1.09 -5.40
CA LEU A 183 11.76 1.51 -6.30
C LEU A 183 10.45 1.62 -5.51
N ASP A 184 9.97 2.84 -5.29
CA ASP A 184 8.65 3.06 -4.71
C ASP A 184 7.59 2.82 -5.78
N GLU A 185 6.46 2.25 -5.38
CA GLU A 185 5.34 1.84 -6.24
C GLU A 185 5.80 1.03 -7.47
N ILE A 186 6.64 0.01 -7.24
CA ILE A 186 7.22 -0.83 -8.31
C ILE A 186 6.16 -1.43 -9.25
N GLY A 187 4.94 -1.65 -8.77
CA GLY A 187 3.80 -2.13 -9.56
C GLY A 187 3.33 -1.17 -10.65
N GLU A 188 3.76 0.11 -10.60
CA GLU A 188 3.42 1.13 -11.60
C GLU A 188 4.39 1.18 -12.78
N LEU A 189 5.47 0.38 -12.75
CA LEU A 189 6.39 0.29 -13.89
C LEU A 189 5.67 -0.25 -15.14
N HIS A 190 5.94 0.39 -16.27
CA HIS A 190 5.44 -0.10 -17.55
C HIS A 190 5.96 -1.54 -17.83
N PRO A 191 5.16 -2.46 -18.41
CA PRO A 191 5.56 -3.86 -18.64
C PRO A 191 6.90 -4.02 -19.36
N ILE A 192 7.22 -3.16 -20.32
CA ILE A 192 8.50 -3.19 -21.05
C ILE A 192 9.67 -2.85 -20.10
N GLN A 193 9.50 -1.85 -19.23
CA GLN A 193 10.52 -1.49 -18.24
C GLN A 193 10.67 -2.59 -17.20
N MET A 194 9.58 -3.21 -16.78
CA MET A 194 9.60 -4.36 -15.89
C MET A 194 10.40 -5.52 -16.49
N ASN A 195 10.17 -5.86 -17.76
CA ASN A 195 10.93 -6.92 -18.44
C ASN A 195 12.42 -6.58 -18.59
N LYS A 196 12.76 -5.31 -18.88
CA LYS A 196 14.16 -4.84 -18.87
C LYS A 196 14.79 -4.97 -17.49
N LEU A 197 14.04 -4.60 -16.43
CA LEU A 197 14.51 -4.73 -15.04
C LEU A 197 14.82 -6.19 -14.70
N LEU A 198 13.92 -7.11 -15.03
CA LEU A 198 14.13 -8.54 -14.81
C LEU A 198 15.40 -9.05 -15.49
N LYS A 199 15.66 -8.61 -16.73
CA LYS A 199 16.88 -8.95 -17.46
C LYS A 199 18.13 -8.39 -16.76
N VAL A 200 18.09 -7.15 -16.29
CA VAL A 200 19.23 -6.55 -15.56
C VAL A 200 19.49 -7.28 -14.23
N LEU A 201 18.45 -7.74 -13.53
CA LEU A 201 18.62 -8.52 -12.29
C LEU A 201 19.32 -9.88 -12.54
N GLU A 202 19.13 -10.48 -13.73
CA GLU A 202 19.78 -11.72 -14.13
C GLU A 202 21.23 -11.49 -14.62
N ASP A 203 21.39 -10.57 -15.59
CA ASP A 203 22.65 -10.33 -16.28
C ASP A 203 23.63 -9.47 -15.46
N ARG A 204 23.13 -8.73 -14.45
CA ARG A 204 23.86 -7.75 -13.62
C ARG A 204 24.58 -6.68 -14.42
N CYS A 205 24.11 -6.40 -15.62
CA CYS A 205 24.62 -5.36 -16.51
C CYS A 205 23.48 -4.77 -17.35
N VAL A 206 23.71 -3.55 -17.86
CA VAL A 206 22.81 -2.86 -18.78
C VAL A 206 23.48 -2.79 -20.14
N HIS A 207 22.88 -3.40 -21.15
CA HIS A 207 23.33 -3.31 -22.53
C HIS A 207 22.66 -2.15 -23.24
N PHE A 208 23.41 -1.46 -24.07
CA PHE A 208 22.95 -0.36 -24.90
C PHE A 208 23.03 -0.74 -26.38
N GLU A 209 22.07 -0.26 -27.13
CA GLU A 209 22.04 -0.39 -28.59
C GLU A 209 21.96 1.00 -29.21
N SER A 210 22.71 1.23 -30.29
CA SER A 210 22.64 2.46 -31.07
C SER A 210 22.90 2.13 -32.53
N ALA A 211 22.05 2.67 -33.41
CA ALA A 211 22.21 2.55 -34.85
C ALA A 211 23.49 3.28 -35.39
N TYR A 212 24.05 4.16 -34.58
CA TYR A 212 25.23 4.96 -34.92
C TYR A 212 26.55 4.38 -34.38
N TYR A 213 26.50 3.27 -33.64
CA TYR A 213 27.69 2.61 -33.13
C TYR A 213 28.23 1.61 -34.16
N ASN A 214 29.49 1.82 -34.56
CA ASN A 214 30.25 0.88 -35.38
C ASN A 214 31.41 0.27 -34.58
N PRO A 215 31.44 -1.06 -34.40
CA PRO A 215 32.50 -1.74 -33.67
C PRO A 215 33.92 -1.56 -34.28
N ASP A 216 33.99 -1.33 -35.60
CA ASP A 216 35.25 -1.23 -36.34
C ASP A 216 35.78 0.21 -36.46
N ASP A 217 35.06 1.19 -35.91
CA ASP A 217 35.47 2.60 -36.00
C ASP A 217 36.52 2.93 -34.95
N SER A 218 37.75 3.13 -35.43
CA SER A 218 38.90 3.51 -34.59
C SER A 218 38.81 4.91 -33.97
N ALA A 219 37.89 5.76 -34.43
CA ALA A 219 37.63 7.08 -33.86
C ALA A 219 36.82 7.00 -32.54
N VAL A 220 36.14 5.89 -32.29
CA VAL A 220 35.35 5.67 -31.06
C VAL A 220 36.32 5.36 -29.90
N PRO A 221 36.23 6.07 -28.75
CA PRO A 221 37.06 5.79 -27.57
C PRO A 221 36.89 4.37 -27.06
N ARG A 222 37.98 3.73 -26.58
CA ARG A 222 37.98 2.33 -26.11
C ARG A 222 36.96 2.06 -25.01
N HIS A 223 36.72 2.99 -24.10
CA HIS A 223 35.73 2.82 -23.04
C HIS A 223 34.29 2.76 -23.57
N ILE A 224 33.98 3.45 -24.67
CA ILE A 224 32.66 3.38 -25.34
C ILE A 224 32.51 2.03 -26.03
N HIS A 225 33.54 1.53 -26.71
CA HIS A 225 33.55 0.17 -27.27
C HIS A 225 33.28 -0.88 -26.17
N ASP A 226 33.93 -0.75 -25.02
CA ASP A 226 33.75 -1.64 -23.88
C ASP A 226 32.30 -1.62 -23.35
N ILE A 227 31.71 -0.43 -23.23
CA ILE A 227 30.32 -0.28 -22.79
C ILE A 227 29.33 -0.93 -23.77
N PHE A 228 29.49 -0.75 -25.08
CA PHE A 228 28.61 -1.37 -26.06
C PHE A 228 28.79 -2.88 -26.14
N LYS A 229 30.00 -3.39 -25.89
CA LYS A 229 30.32 -4.82 -25.93
C LYS A 229 29.89 -5.55 -24.65
N ASN A 230 30.24 -5.01 -23.49
CA ASN A 230 30.12 -5.68 -22.19
C ASN A 230 28.97 -5.13 -21.33
N GLY A 231 28.35 -4.00 -21.72
CA GLY A 231 27.34 -3.29 -20.94
C GLY A 231 27.95 -2.44 -19.80
N LEU A 232 27.08 -1.66 -19.13
CA LEU A 232 27.43 -1.01 -17.87
C LEU A 232 27.11 -1.93 -16.69
N PRO A 233 27.99 -2.04 -15.69
CA PRO A 233 27.75 -2.91 -14.54
C PRO A 233 26.56 -2.41 -13.70
N ALA A 234 25.69 -3.34 -13.29
CA ALA A 234 24.47 -3.08 -12.54
C ALA A 234 24.18 -4.23 -11.54
N ASP A 235 25.21 -4.64 -10.76
CA ASP A 235 25.01 -5.59 -9.66
C ASP A 235 24.59 -4.83 -8.39
N PHE A 236 23.29 -4.85 -8.09
CA PHE A 236 22.64 -4.20 -6.96
C PHE A 236 21.63 -5.13 -6.32
N ARG A 237 21.11 -4.77 -5.15
CA ARG A 237 19.92 -5.42 -4.60
C ARG A 237 18.71 -4.53 -4.80
N LEU A 238 17.66 -5.11 -5.40
CA LEU A 238 16.39 -4.43 -5.59
C LEU A 238 15.57 -4.51 -4.30
N ILE A 239 15.05 -3.37 -3.87
CA ILE A 239 13.99 -3.28 -2.88
C ILE A 239 12.83 -2.56 -3.56
N GLY A 240 11.79 -3.30 -3.96
CA GLY A 240 10.55 -2.74 -4.47
C GLY A 240 9.58 -2.49 -3.32
N ALA A 241 8.94 -1.33 -3.29
CA ALA A 241 7.81 -1.08 -2.40
C ALA A 241 6.53 -0.95 -3.23
N THR A 242 5.41 -1.42 -2.72
CA THR A 242 4.13 -1.32 -3.41
C THR A 242 2.95 -1.30 -2.43
N THR A 243 1.87 -0.67 -2.87
CA THR A 243 0.57 -0.73 -2.21
C THR A 243 -0.36 -1.77 -2.84
N ARG A 244 0.01 -2.32 -4.01
CA ARG A 244 -0.74 -3.36 -4.73
C ARG A 244 -0.65 -4.71 -4.02
N ASN A 245 -1.60 -5.60 -4.34
CA ASN A 245 -1.56 -6.98 -3.87
C ASN A 245 -0.47 -7.78 -4.58
N PRO A 246 0.05 -8.87 -3.97
CA PRO A 246 1.00 -9.75 -4.62
C PRO A 246 0.49 -10.29 -5.98
N GLU A 247 -0.80 -10.53 -6.10
CA GLU A 247 -1.46 -11.07 -7.30
C GLU A 247 -1.42 -10.10 -8.48
N ASP A 248 -1.35 -8.79 -8.21
CA ASP A 248 -1.29 -7.73 -9.21
C ASP A 248 0.11 -7.53 -9.79
N LEU A 249 1.13 -8.18 -9.21
CA LEU A 249 2.49 -8.10 -9.68
C LEU A 249 2.85 -9.29 -10.59
N PRO A 250 3.68 -9.07 -11.63
CA PRO A 250 4.11 -10.13 -12.52
C PRO A 250 4.76 -11.31 -11.76
N PRO A 251 4.33 -12.57 -12.01
CA PRO A 251 4.91 -13.73 -11.34
C PRO A 251 6.44 -13.86 -11.52
N ALA A 252 6.95 -13.38 -12.66
CA ALA A 252 8.38 -13.36 -12.96
C ALA A 252 9.18 -12.49 -11.99
N LEU A 253 8.64 -11.36 -11.53
CA LEU A 253 9.26 -10.51 -10.53
C LEU A 253 9.19 -11.17 -9.14
N ARG A 254 8.01 -11.67 -8.77
CA ARG A 254 7.77 -12.31 -7.47
C ARG A 254 8.69 -13.51 -7.24
N SER A 255 8.90 -14.34 -8.27
CA SER A 255 9.77 -15.52 -8.18
C SER A 255 11.25 -15.20 -7.93
N ARG A 256 11.69 -13.95 -8.16
CA ARG A 256 13.07 -13.47 -7.97
C ARG A 256 13.27 -12.67 -6.71
N CYS A 257 12.20 -12.32 -6.02
CA CYS A 257 12.23 -11.46 -4.84
C CYS A 257 11.65 -12.19 -3.63
N MET A 258 12.19 -11.89 -2.45
CA MET A 258 11.56 -12.26 -1.18
C MET A 258 10.44 -11.27 -0.85
N GLU A 259 9.32 -11.76 -0.37
CA GLU A 259 8.16 -10.95 -0.03
C GLU A 259 8.17 -10.58 1.45
N VAL A 260 8.01 -9.31 1.76
CA VAL A 260 7.94 -8.76 3.12
C VAL A 260 6.68 -7.92 3.26
N PHE A 261 5.92 -8.15 4.31
CA PHE A 261 4.65 -7.49 4.54
C PHE A 261 4.73 -6.52 5.71
N PHE A 262 4.38 -5.26 5.45
CA PHE A 262 4.20 -4.23 6.44
C PHE A 262 2.70 -4.02 6.67
N ARG A 263 2.27 -4.12 7.92
CA ARG A 263 0.86 -3.97 8.26
C ARG A 263 0.41 -2.51 8.41
N ALA A 264 -0.87 -2.27 8.32
CA ALA A 264 -1.44 -0.98 8.71
C ALA A 264 -1.18 -0.68 10.18
N LEU A 265 -0.94 0.60 10.49
CA LEU A 265 -0.72 1.06 11.85
C LEU A 265 -2.01 1.07 12.67
N GLU A 266 -1.92 0.67 13.92
CA GLU A 266 -3.03 0.77 14.88
C GLU A 266 -3.21 2.22 15.37
N PRO A 267 -4.41 2.62 15.80
CA PRO A 267 -4.65 3.98 16.30
C PRO A 267 -3.68 4.43 17.41
N GLY A 268 -3.31 3.50 18.33
CA GLY A 268 -2.34 3.76 19.38
C GLY A 268 -0.91 3.98 18.87
N GLU A 269 -0.53 3.29 17.79
CA GLU A 269 0.76 3.45 17.13
C GLU A 269 0.85 4.79 16.38
N VAL A 270 -0.24 5.16 15.71
CA VAL A 270 -0.37 6.47 15.05
C VAL A 270 -0.31 7.59 16.08
N ALA A 271 -0.93 7.43 17.25
CA ALA A 271 -0.82 8.37 18.37
C ALA A 271 0.63 8.54 18.85
N GLN A 272 1.39 7.45 18.97
CA GLN A 272 2.82 7.49 19.34
C GLN A 272 3.66 8.24 18.27
N ILE A 273 3.36 8.05 16.99
CA ILE A 273 4.02 8.79 15.89
C ILE A 273 3.72 10.28 16.01
N ALA A 274 2.45 10.65 16.27
CA ALA A 274 2.04 12.04 16.46
C ALA A 274 2.77 12.68 17.64
N ASP A 275 2.85 12.00 18.78
CA ASP A 275 3.59 12.46 19.96
C ASP A 275 5.08 12.65 19.68
N GLY A 276 5.69 11.69 18.99
CA GLY A 276 7.08 11.76 18.55
C GLY A 276 7.33 12.93 17.59
N ALA A 277 6.39 13.19 16.67
CA ALA A 277 6.46 14.30 15.74
C ALA A 277 6.37 15.66 16.45
N ALA A 278 5.42 15.81 17.38
CA ALA A 278 5.27 17.03 18.17
C ALA A 278 6.54 17.34 18.99
N LYS A 279 7.12 16.34 19.66
CA LYS A 279 8.37 16.48 20.42
C LYS A 279 9.54 16.92 19.54
N ARG A 280 9.72 16.31 18.37
CA ARG A 280 10.80 16.67 17.41
C ARG A 280 10.59 18.05 16.81
N ALA A 281 9.34 18.49 16.68
CA ALA A 281 9.00 19.86 16.28
C ALA A 281 9.18 20.91 17.40
N GLY A 282 9.50 20.49 18.63
CA GLY A 282 9.67 21.39 19.77
C GLY A 282 8.36 21.81 20.46
N TYR A 283 7.25 21.09 20.17
CA TYR A 283 5.95 21.35 20.78
C TYR A 283 5.60 20.31 21.85
N GLN A 284 4.90 20.77 22.89
CA GLN A 284 4.30 19.91 23.87
C GLN A 284 2.88 19.53 23.45
N MET A 285 2.55 18.23 23.55
CA MET A 285 1.22 17.70 23.27
C MET A 285 0.82 16.74 24.40
N LEU A 286 -0.44 16.77 24.82
CA LEU A 286 -0.96 15.81 25.80
C LEU A 286 -1.29 14.48 25.11
N PRO A 287 -1.18 13.34 25.84
CA PRO A 287 -1.48 12.02 25.29
C PRO A 287 -2.88 11.88 24.70
N ASP A 288 -3.88 12.56 25.27
CA ASP A 288 -5.26 12.54 24.78
C ASP A 288 -5.38 13.16 23.38
N ILE A 289 -4.55 14.16 23.07
CA ILE A 289 -4.51 14.79 21.74
C ILE A 289 -3.85 13.84 20.73
N GLY A 290 -2.82 13.12 21.13
CA GLY A 290 -2.22 12.05 20.33
C GLY A 290 -3.23 10.93 20.02
N ALA A 291 -4.00 10.52 21.03
CA ALA A 291 -5.08 9.53 20.85
C ALA A 291 -6.18 10.05 19.89
N LEU A 292 -6.54 11.34 20.00
CA LEU A 292 -7.46 11.98 19.07
C LEU A 292 -6.92 11.95 17.63
N CYS A 293 -5.65 12.31 17.44
CA CYS A 293 -4.97 12.21 16.13
C CYS A 293 -5.04 10.76 15.60
N GLY A 294 -4.74 9.74 16.43
CA GLY A 294 -4.79 8.33 16.05
C GLY A 294 -6.17 7.83 15.61
N ARG A 295 -7.26 8.48 16.03
CA ARG A 295 -8.63 8.16 15.59
C ARG A 295 -8.96 8.66 14.18
N TYR A 296 -8.24 9.66 13.68
CA TYR A 296 -8.54 10.30 12.39
C TYR A 296 -7.41 10.10 11.37
N ALA A 297 -6.17 10.02 11.77
CA ALA A 297 -5.06 9.76 10.85
C ALA A 297 -5.05 8.30 10.37
N ALA A 298 -5.05 8.08 9.06
CA ALA A 298 -5.01 6.74 8.48
C ALA A 298 -3.62 6.10 8.54
N CYS A 299 -2.56 6.91 8.50
CA CYS A 299 -1.18 6.46 8.47
C CYS A 299 -0.24 7.42 9.22
N GLY A 300 1.03 7.04 9.34
CA GLY A 300 2.04 7.90 10.01
C GLY A 300 2.26 9.24 9.31
N ARG A 301 2.16 9.29 7.97
CA ARG A 301 2.27 10.54 7.20
C ARG A 301 1.15 11.51 7.55
N ASP A 302 -0.09 11.03 7.63
CA ASP A 302 -1.24 11.84 8.01
C ASP A 302 -1.07 12.40 9.42
N ALA A 303 -0.63 11.56 10.36
CA ALA A 303 -0.38 11.98 11.73
C ALA A 303 0.64 13.14 11.81
N VAL A 304 1.76 13.02 11.09
CA VAL A 304 2.78 14.08 11.03
C VAL A 304 2.23 15.35 10.41
N ASN A 305 1.44 15.25 9.32
CA ASN A 305 0.81 16.40 8.67
C ASN A 305 -0.19 17.10 9.60
N MET A 306 -1.01 16.34 10.34
CA MET A 306 -1.96 16.90 11.31
C MET A 306 -1.22 17.65 12.42
N VAL A 307 -0.14 17.04 12.95
CA VAL A 307 0.71 17.70 13.97
C VAL A 307 1.36 18.96 13.42
N GLN A 308 1.83 18.96 12.17
CA GLN A 308 2.43 20.13 11.52
C GLN A 308 1.42 21.28 11.40
N MET A 309 0.19 20.99 11.01
CA MET A 309 -0.87 22.01 10.92
C MET A 309 -1.23 22.54 12.31
N ALA A 310 -1.40 21.69 13.31
CA ALA A 310 -1.68 22.09 14.68
C ALA A 310 -0.53 22.90 15.31
N ALA A 311 0.73 22.55 15.01
CA ALA A 311 1.90 23.31 15.42
C ALA A 311 1.94 24.70 14.75
N GLY A 312 1.54 24.79 13.47
CA GLY A 312 1.39 26.06 12.76
C GLY A 312 0.38 27.00 13.43
N LEU A 313 -0.77 26.47 13.88
CA LEU A 313 -1.76 27.26 14.65
C LEU A 313 -1.18 27.74 15.98
N ALA A 314 -0.53 26.84 16.73
CA ALA A 314 0.11 27.20 17.99
C ALA A 314 1.19 28.29 17.78
N GLN A 315 1.95 28.22 16.69
CA GLN A 315 2.96 29.22 16.34
C GLN A 315 2.35 30.59 16.02
N MET A 316 1.24 30.64 15.29
CA MET A 316 0.52 31.89 14.99
C MET A 316 0.06 32.57 16.27
N GLU A 317 -0.28 31.83 17.31
CA GLU A 317 -0.67 32.34 18.63
C GLU A 317 0.51 32.42 19.61
N GLN A 318 1.75 32.28 19.13
CA GLN A 318 2.98 32.33 19.93
C GLN A 318 3.00 31.32 21.10
N ARG A 319 2.36 30.18 20.94
CA ARG A 319 2.34 29.07 21.92
C ARG A 319 3.33 27.97 21.53
N THR A 320 3.89 27.31 22.53
CA THR A 320 4.74 26.11 22.38
C THR A 320 3.99 24.81 22.67
N ARG A 321 2.68 24.89 22.88
CA ARG A 321 1.82 23.78 23.22
C ARG A 321 0.68 23.66 22.22
N ILE A 322 0.52 22.44 21.68
CA ILE A 322 -0.65 22.07 20.86
C ILE A 322 -1.80 21.74 21.80
N THR A 323 -2.97 22.33 21.56
CA THR A 323 -4.19 22.10 22.34
C THR A 323 -5.13 21.14 21.61
N GLN A 324 -6.13 20.64 22.34
CA GLN A 324 -7.19 19.82 21.73
C GLN A 324 -7.97 20.60 20.67
N ALA A 325 -8.25 21.89 20.92
CA ALA A 325 -8.94 22.76 19.97
C ALA A 325 -8.18 22.92 18.64
N ASP A 326 -6.83 23.00 18.68
CA ASP A 326 -6.01 23.05 17.48
C ASP A 326 -6.18 21.76 16.66
N MET A 327 -6.14 20.60 17.32
CA MET A 327 -6.30 19.31 16.64
C MET A 327 -7.73 19.11 16.09
N GLU A 328 -8.76 19.48 16.83
CA GLU A 328 -10.15 19.45 16.37
C GLU A 328 -10.37 20.36 15.17
N TRP A 329 -9.76 21.55 15.18
CA TRP A 329 -9.79 22.44 14.03
C TRP A 329 -9.12 21.80 12.81
N VAL A 330 -7.94 21.18 12.98
CA VAL A 330 -7.23 20.47 11.89
C VAL A 330 -8.08 19.35 11.33
N ILE A 331 -8.72 18.54 12.18
CA ILE A 331 -9.59 17.45 11.77
C ILE A 331 -10.77 18.00 10.94
N THR A 332 -11.41 19.06 11.42
CA THR A 332 -12.59 19.62 10.77
C THR A 332 -12.23 20.31 9.45
N SER A 333 -11.19 21.15 9.44
CA SER A 333 -10.77 21.92 8.25
C SER A 333 -10.11 21.03 7.20
N GLY A 334 -9.41 19.96 7.61
CA GLY A 334 -8.79 18.98 6.74
C GLY A 334 -9.74 17.87 6.27
N HIS A 335 -11.01 17.89 6.73
CA HIS A 335 -12.02 16.88 6.42
C HIS A 335 -11.54 15.43 6.67
N TYR A 336 -10.75 15.23 7.72
CA TYR A 336 -10.30 13.90 8.09
C TYR A 336 -11.47 13.05 8.59
N PRO A 337 -11.81 11.92 7.92
CA PRO A 337 -12.86 11.05 8.41
C PRO A 337 -12.37 10.29 9.65
N ALA A 338 -13.28 10.06 10.60
CA ALA A 338 -12.95 9.17 11.70
C ALA A 338 -12.69 7.76 11.16
N ARG A 339 -11.63 7.11 11.64
CA ARG A 339 -11.40 5.70 11.34
C ARG A 339 -12.58 4.89 11.86
N PRO A 340 -13.10 3.93 11.08
CA PRO A 340 -14.12 3.04 11.56
C PRO A 340 -13.67 2.38 12.87
N ASP A 341 -14.56 2.32 13.87
CA ASP A 341 -14.25 1.55 15.05
C ASP A 341 -14.11 0.08 14.63
N GLN A 342 -12.92 -0.48 14.81
CA GLN A 342 -12.65 -1.86 14.45
C GLN A 342 -13.19 -2.85 15.48
N ARG A 343 -13.76 -2.35 16.59
CA ARG A 343 -14.36 -3.22 17.60
C ARG A 343 -15.66 -3.79 17.07
N ALA A 344 -15.72 -5.10 17.06
CA ALA A 344 -16.93 -5.82 16.72
C ALA A 344 -18.00 -5.66 17.83
N ALA A 345 -19.26 -5.49 17.44
CA ALA A 345 -20.35 -5.51 18.39
C ALA A 345 -20.49 -6.93 18.98
N GLN A 346 -20.35 -7.06 20.28
CA GLN A 346 -20.42 -8.38 20.96
C GLN A 346 -21.85 -8.75 21.39
N GLU A 347 -22.85 -8.09 20.85
CA GLU A 347 -24.23 -8.38 21.14
C GLU A 347 -24.71 -9.64 20.40
N ASN A 348 -25.44 -10.49 21.15
CA ASN A 348 -26.06 -11.68 20.60
C ASN A 348 -27.30 -11.27 19.79
N ARG A 349 -27.22 -11.39 18.45
CA ARG A 349 -28.32 -10.99 17.56
C ARG A 349 -28.74 -12.13 16.66
N VAL A 350 -30.04 -12.14 16.32
CA VAL A 350 -30.60 -13.08 15.34
C VAL A 350 -30.22 -12.59 13.94
N GLY A 351 -29.71 -13.49 13.13
CA GLY A 351 -29.33 -13.20 11.73
C GLY A 351 -28.07 -12.37 11.55
N ALA A 352 -27.34 -12.02 12.60
CA ALA A 352 -26.10 -11.24 12.49
C ALA A 352 -24.89 -12.07 12.90
N VAL A 353 -23.84 -12.11 12.05
CA VAL A 353 -22.63 -12.93 12.24
C VAL A 353 -21.40 -12.11 11.86
N HIS A 354 -20.30 -12.28 12.57
CA HIS A 354 -19.01 -11.75 12.16
C HIS A 354 -18.28 -12.73 11.24
N GLY A 355 -18.07 -12.32 9.99
CA GLY A 355 -17.23 -12.99 9.01
C GLY A 355 -15.79 -12.42 9.03
N LEU A 356 -14.82 -13.23 8.63
CA LEU A 356 -13.42 -12.81 8.51
C LEU A 356 -12.99 -12.74 7.05
N ALA A 357 -12.49 -11.58 6.64
CA ALA A 357 -11.99 -11.33 5.30
C ALA A 357 -10.52 -10.87 5.32
N VAL A 358 -9.87 -10.92 4.16
CA VAL A 358 -8.58 -10.28 3.91
C VAL A 358 -8.77 -9.33 2.75
N PHE A 359 -8.32 -8.10 2.93
CA PHE A 359 -8.34 -7.06 1.91
C PHE A 359 -6.90 -6.63 1.59
N GLY A 360 -6.68 -6.25 0.35
CA GLY A 360 -5.41 -5.70 -0.08
C GLY A 360 -4.21 -6.60 0.26
N SER A 361 -3.08 -6.00 0.56
CA SER A 361 -1.84 -6.69 0.91
C SER A 361 -1.90 -7.32 2.31
N HIS A 362 -2.62 -8.45 2.47
CA HIS A 362 -2.71 -9.23 3.72
C HIS A 362 -3.27 -8.46 4.92
N GLN A 363 -4.25 -7.57 4.70
CA GLN A 363 -4.97 -6.92 5.80
C GLN A 363 -6.22 -7.72 6.17
N GLY A 364 -6.18 -8.39 7.31
CA GLY A 364 -7.37 -9.03 7.88
C GLY A 364 -8.39 -8.00 8.37
N ALA A 365 -9.67 -8.27 8.17
CA ALA A 365 -10.78 -7.48 8.67
C ALA A 365 -11.92 -8.35 9.17
N VAL A 366 -12.65 -7.83 10.17
CA VAL A 366 -13.92 -8.40 10.61
C VAL A 366 -15.04 -7.68 9.87
N MET A 367 -15.96 -8.45 9.33
CA MET A 367 -17.13 -7.95 8.61
C MET A 367 -18.39 -8.46 9.26
N GLU A 368 -19.39 -7.61 9.41
CA GLU A 368 -20.72 -8.02 9.78
C GLU A 368 -21.45 -8.60 8.57
N ILE A 369 -22.14 -9.71 8.76
CA ILE A 369 -23.00 -10.35 7.78
C ILE A 369 -24.39 -10.43 8.41
N GLU A 370 -25.38 -9.84 7.76
CA GLU A 370 -26.74 -9.79 8.22
C GLU A 370 -27.66 -10.65 7.34
N ALA A 371 -28.57 -11.36 7.94
CA ALA A 371 -29.59 -12.15 7.24
C ALA A 371 -30.97 -11.93 7.82
N VAL A 372 -31.96 -11.86 6.95
CA VAL A 372 -33.37 -11.77 7.32
C VAL A 372 -34.15 -12.82 6.54
N ALA A 373 -35.04 -13.55 7.25
CA ALA A 373 -35.95 -14.50 6.64
C ALA A 373 -37.33 -13.84 6.45
N MET A 374 -37.92 -14.01 5.26
CA MET A 374 -39.21 -13.45 4.89
C MET A 374 -40.07 -14.52 4.19
N PRO A 375 -41.40 -14.37 4.10
CA PRO A 375 -42.21 -15.23 3.25
C PRO A 375 -41.77 -15.16 1.80
N GLY A 376 -41.68 -16.33 1.13
CA GLY A 376 -41.13 -16.37 -0.23
C GLY A 376 -41.28 -17.71 -0.92
N SER A 377 -40.34 -18.09 -1.74
CA SER A 377 -40.31 -19.28 -2.61
C SER A 377 -39.10 -20.20 -2.40
N GLY A 378 -38.40 -20.04 -1.28
CA GLY A 378 -37.27 -20.87 -0.89
C GLY A 378 -35.96 -20.46 -1.56
N HIS A 379 -35.70 -19.15 -1.78
CA HIS A 379 -34.48 -18.65 -2.38
C HIS A 379 -33.61 -17.91 -1.38
N VAL A 380 -32.28 -17.95 -1.63
CA VAL A 380 -31.31 -17.14 -0.90
C VAL A 380 -30.79 -16.04 -1.84
N THR A 381 -31.03 -14.78 -1.46
CA THR A 381 -30.48 -13.62 -2.17
C THR A 381 -29.33 -13.04 -1.35
N VAL A 382 -28.16 -12.83 -1.98
CA VAL A 382 -26.99 -12.24 -1.33
C VAL A 382 -26.65 -10.91 -1.99
N ARG A 383 -26.40 -9.88 -1.19
CA ARG A 383 -26.01 -8.53 -1.60
C ARG A 383 -24.69 -8.12 -0.93
N GLY A 384 -23.93 -7.23 -1.59
CA GLY A 384 -22.64 -6.76 -1.11
C GLY A 384 -21.46 -7.68 -1.47
N ILE A 385 -21.66 -8.61 -2.41
CA ILE A 385 -20.61 -9.45 -2.99
C ILE A 385 -20.35 -9.04 -4.44
N VAL A 386 -19.17 -9.39 -4.97
CA VAL A 386 -18.87 -9.30 -6.40
C VAL A 386 -19.70 -10.36 -7.14
N ASP A 387 -20.43 -9.98 -8.17
CA ASP A 387 -21.22 -10.94 -8.96
C ASP A 387 -20.41 -11.56 -10.11
N GLU A 388 -19.64 -10.73 -10.83
CA GLU A 388 -18.84 -11.16 -11.98
C GLU A 388 -17.41 -10.60 -11.88
N GLU A 389 -16.44 -11.40 -12.28
CA GLU A 389 -15.02 -11.02 -12.42
C GLU A 389 -14.63 -10.97 -13.89
N GLU A 390 -13.87 -9.96 -14.24
CA GLU A 390 -13.23 -9.87 -15.55
C GLU A 390 -11.81 -10.46 -15.46
N MET A 391 -11.56 -11.54 -16.21
CA MET A 391 -10.25 -12.17 -16.32
C MET A 391 -9.71 -12.02 -17.73
N GLY A 392 -8.48 -11.58 -17.87
CA GLY A 392 -7.79 -11.49 -19.15
C GLY A 392 -7.10 -10.15 -19.37
N ASP A 393 -6.35 -10.08 -20.45
CA ASP A 393 -5.67 -8.88 -20.92
C ASP A 393 -6.64 -8.04 -21.76
N SER A 394 -6.31 -6.76 -22.00
CA SER A 394 -7.14 -5.81 -22.77
C SER A 394 -7.61 -6.31 -24.15
N ALA A 395 -7.00 -7.37 -24.69
CA ALA A 395 -7.34 -8.01 -25.95
C ALA A 395 -8.28 -9.23 -25.80
N HIS A 396 -8.35 -9.87 -24.62
CA HIS A 396 -9.16 -11.07 -24.36
C HIS A 396 -9.72 -11.02 -22.93
N CYS A 397 -10.85 -10.33 -22.78
CA CYS A 397 -11.58 -10.28 -21.51
C CYS A 397 -12.62 -11.38 -21.45
N MET A 398 -12.51 -12.30 -20.48
CA MET A 398 -13.54 -13.30 -20.15
C MET A 398 -14.23 -12.90 -18.85
N LYS A 399 -15.56 -12.85 -18.87
CA LYS A 399 -16.37 -12.68 -17.67
C LYS A 399 -16.70 -14.03 -17.07
N ARG A 400 -16.42 -14.20 -15.79
CA ARG A 400 -16.88 -15.37 -15.01
C ARG A 400 -17.63 -14.92 -13.78
N ARG A 401 -18.48 -15.80 -13.21
CA ARG A 401 -19.06 -15.58 -11.90
C ARG A 401 -17.94 -15.52 -10.85
N SER A 402 -18.03 -14.57 -9.94
CA SER A 402 -17.07 -14.46 -8.85
C SER A 402 -17.10 -15.67 -7.93
N THR A 403 -16.01 -15.90 -7.20
CA THR A 403 -15.94 -17.00 -6.23
C THR A 403 -16.86 -16.77 -5.05
N ALA A 404 -17.16 -15.52 -4.67
CA ALA A 404 -18.14 -15.17 -3.67
C ALA A 404 -19.57 -15.55 -4.09
N ARG A 405 -19.91 -15.31 -5.37
CA ARG A 405 -21.24 -15.70 -5.92
C ARG A 405 -21.42 -17.21 -5.94
N VAL A 406 -20.41 -17.94 -6.37
CA VAL A 406 -20.44 -19.41 -6.35
C VAL A 406 -20.61 -19.95 -4.92
N SER A 407 -19.94 -19.33 -3.95
CA SER A 407 -20.09 -19.68 -2.53
C SER A 407 -21.52 -19.42 -2.03
N ALA A 408 -22.16 -18.34 -2.45
CA ALA A 408 -23.56 -18.05 -2.11
C ALA A 408 -24.53 -19.10 -2.70
N ASP A 409 -24.32 -19.51 -3.95
CA ASP A 409 -25.10 -20.57 -4.60
C ASP A 409 -24.92 -21.94 -3.88
N ASN A 410 -23.72 -22.23 -3.38
CA ASN A 410 -23.44 -23.41 -2.55
C ASN A 410 -24.17 -23.36 -1.22
N VAL A 411 -24.21 -22.18 -0.56
CA VAL A 411 -24.96 -21.99 0.69
C VAL A 411 -26.44 -22.32 0.49
N GLU A 412 -27.09 -21.77 -0.55
CA GLU A 412 -28.49 -22.08 -0.84
C GLU A 412 -28.72 -23.60 -1.01
N THR A 413 -27.83 -24.26 -1.78
CA THR A 413 -27.90 -25.69 -2.02
C THR A 413 -27.82 -26.49 -0.72
N VAL A 414 -26.84 -26.18 0.15
CA VAL A 414 -26.64 -26.89 1.42
C VAL A 414 -27.79 -26.67 2.37
N LEU A 415 -28.32 -25.45 2.48
CA LEU A 415 -29.47 -25.13 3.34
C LEU A 415 -30.72 -25.88 2.91
N ARG A 416 -30.96 -26.03 1.60
CA ARG A 416 -32.06 -26.86 1.06
C ARG A 416 -31.86 -28.35 1.35
N MET A 417 -30.68 -28.87 1.08
CA MET A 417 -30.37 -30.30 1.28
C MET A 417 -30.46 -30.72 2.74
N GLN A 418 -30.04 -29.87 3.67
CA GLN A 418 -30.08 -30.14 5.12
C GLN A 418 -31.41 -29.78 5.77
N GLY A 419 -32.40 -29.29 5.00
CA GLY A 419 -33.74 -29.00 5.47
C GLY A 419 -33.87 -27.71 6.29
N TYR A 420 -32.87 -26.84 6.28
CA TYR A 420 -32.91 -25.55 6.96
C TYR A 420 -33.73 -24.50 6.19
N LEU A 421 -33.76 -24.56 4.85
CA LEU A 421 -34.49 -23.60 4.01
C LEU A 421 -35.85 -24.18 3.59
N PRO A 422 -36.96 -23.72 4.20
CA PRO A 422 -38.30 -24.11 3.79
C PRO A 422 -38.67 -23.53 2.43
N ALA A 423 -39.58 -24.21 1.71
CA ALA A 423 -40.01 -23.77 0.38
C ALA A 423 -40.89 -22.48 0.39
N ASP A 424 -41.40 -22.08 1.54
CA ASP A 424 -42.26 -20.92 1.74
C ASP A 424 -41.53 -19.71 2.36
N ARG A 425 -40.19 -19.78 2.51
CA ARG A 425 -39.36 -18.72 3.06
C ARG A 425 -38.19 -18.38 2.17
N ASP A 426 -38.01 -17.09 1.93
CA ASP A 426 -36.78 -16.55 1.32
C ASP A 426 -35.84 -15.98 2.39
N VAL A 427 -34.55 -16.02 2.13
CA VAL A 427 -33.54 -15.42 2.98
C VAL A 427 -32.78 -14.35 2.20
N HIS A 428 -32.71 -13.15 2.74
CA HIS A 428 -31.88 -12.08 2.23
C HIS A 428 -30.65 -11.93 3.10
N VAL A 429 -29.45 -12.11 2.52
CA VAL A 429 -28.16 -11.93 3.17
C VAL A 429 -27.53 -10.66 2.65
N ASN A 430 -27.03 -9.81 3.53
CA ASN A 430 -26.39 -8.55 3.20
C ASN A 430 -25.03 -8.41 3.89
N PHE A 431 -24.07 -7.84 3.16
CA PHE A 431 -22.78 -7.43 3.69
C PHE A 431 -22.79 -5.89 3.79
N PRO A 432 -23.08 -5.31 4.96
CA PRO A 432 -23.04 -3.88 5.15
C PRO A 432 -21.59 -3.37 5.09
N GLY A 433 -21.37 -2.16 4.54
CA GLY A 433 -20.03 -1.55 4.56
C GLY A 433 -19.54 -0.98 3.23
N GLY A 434 -20.32 -1.11 2.14
CA GLY A 434 -20.09 -0.39 0.87
C GLY A 434 -19.02 -0.94 -0.06
N ALA A 435 -18.05 -1.74 0.40
CA ALA A 435 -17.09 -2.42 -0.47
C ALA A 435 -17.58 -3.85 -0.76
N PRO A 436 -17.72 -4.25 -2.03
CA PRO A 436 -18.13 -5.60 -2.38
C PRO A 436 -17.05 -6.61 -1.96
N VAL A 437 -17.53 -7.73 -1.39
CA VAL A 437 -16.68 -8.82 -0.93
C VAL A 437 -16.47 -9.81 -2.05
N ASP A 438 -15.24 -10.23 -2.25
CA ASP A 438 -14.88 -11.33 -3.11
C ASP A 438 -14.25 -12.48 -2.31
N GLY A 439 -14.32 -13.69 -2.88
CA GLY A 439 -13.77 -14.89 -2.27
C GLY A 439 -14.81 -15.78 -1.57
N PRO A 440 -14.53 -17.09 -1.52
CA PRO A 440 -15.50 -18.09 -1.01
C PRO A 440 -15.51 -18.17 0.51
N SER A 441 -14.64 -17.46 1.21
CA SER A 441 -14.35 -17.63 2.64
C SER A 441 -15.46 -17.20 3.60
N ALA A 442 -16.47 -16.49 3.09
CA ALA A 442 -17.64 -16.07 3.87
C ALA A 442 -18.77 -17.12 3.88
N GLY A 443 -18.63 -18.24 3.15
CA GLY A 443 -19.68 -19.24 2.97
C GLY A 443 -20.26 -19.77 4.27
N VAL A 444 -19.41 -20.14 5.22
CA VAL A 444 -19.84 -20.64 6.54
C VAL A 444 -20.60 -19.54 7.30
N ALA A 445 -20.10 -18.32 7.31
CA ALA A 445 -20.74 -17.21 8.03
C ALA A 445 -22.10 -16.85 7.41
N MET A 446 -22.21 -16.83 6.07
CA MET A 446 -23.51 -16.67 5.37
C MET A 446 -24.51 -17.76 5.75
N ALA A 447 -24.07 -19.03 5.78
CA ALA A 447 -24.94 -20.15 6.14
C ALA A 447 -25.42 -20.05 7.60
N VAL A 448 -24.56 -19.71 8.54
CA VAL A 448 -24.91 -19.51 9.96
C VAL A 448 -25.89 -18.35 10.13
N ALA A 449 -25.65 -17.19 9.46
CA ALA A 449 -26.55 -16.05 9.48
C ALA A 449 -27.97 -16.42 8.95
N ALA A 450 -28.00 -17.14 7.83
CA ALA A 450 -29.26 -17.60 7.23
C ALA A 450 -30.03 -18.55 8.15
N VAL A 451 -29.36 -19.55 8.74
CA VAL A 451 -30.00 -20.49 9.67
C VAL A 451 -30.48 -19.78 10.95
N SER A 452 -29.68 -18.84 11.47
CA SER A 452 -30.08 -18.01 12.61
C SER A 452 -31.37 -17.25 12.32
N ALA A 453 -31.46 -16.59 11.15
CA ALA A 453 -32.65 -15.84 10.72
C ALA A 453 -33.89 -16.74 10.54
N LEU A 454 -33.70 -17.95 9.98
CA LEU A 454 -34.77 -18.92 9.76
C LEU A 454 -35.30 -19.55 11.06
N THR A 455 -34.39 -19.80 12.02
CA THR A 455 -34.72 -20.48 13.28
C THR A 455 -35.03 -19.54 14.44
N GLY A 456 -34.76 -18.22 14.28
CA GLY A 456 -34.92 -17.24 15.36
C GLY A 456 -33.93 -17.40 16.50
N ARG A 457 -32.85 -18.20 16.32
CA ARG A 457 -31.80 -18.43 17.32
C ARG A 457 -30.72 -17.37 17.21
N PRO A 458 -30.41 -16.64 18.29
CA PRO A 458 -29.33 -15.64 18.23
C PRO A 458 -27.95 -16.28 18.07
N VAL A 459 -27.05 -15.55 17.41
CA VAL A 459 -25.66 -15.90 17.24
C VAL A 459 -24.86 -15.36 18.40
N ASP A 460 -23.84 -16.10 18.86
CA ASP A 460 -22.86 -15.61 19.83
C ASP A 460 -22.06 -14.45 19.22
N GLY A 461 -22.33 -13.22 19.68
CA GLY A 461 -21.69 -11.99 19.20
C GLY A 461 -20.18 -11.90 19.51
N GLY A 462 -19.67 -12.72 20.41
CA GLY A 462 -18.24 -12.79 20.74
C GLY A 462 -17.40 -13.64 19.78
N CYS A 463 -17.99 -14.19 18.72
CA CYS A 463 -17.31 -15.08 17.80
C CYS A 463 -17.28 -14.58 16.36
N ALA A 464 -16.27 -15.01 15.60
CA ALA A 464 -16.18 -14.83 14.15
C ALA A 464 -15.95 -16.16 13.44
N LEU A 465 -16.36 -16.24 12.17
CA LEU A 465 -16.21 -17.44 11.34
C LEU A 465 -15.52 -17.13 10.03
N THR A 466 -14.76 -18.09 9.55
CA THR A 466 -14.26 -18.13 8.18
C THR A 466 -14.22 -19.56 7.66
N GLY A 467 -14.47 -19.75 6.39
CA GLY A 467 -14.45 -21.04 5.73
C GLY A 467 -15.29 -21.05 4.47
N GLU A 468 -14.84 -21.80 3.48
CA GLU A 468 -15.63 -22.11 2.31
C GLU A 468 -16.56 -23.26 2.61
N ILE A 469 -17.80 -23.21 2.12
CA ILE A 469 -18.76 -24.30 2.28
C ILE A 469 -18.88 -25.09 0.99
N SER A 470 -18.69 -26.42 1.08
CA SER A 470 -18.94 -27.33 -0.04
C SER A 470 -20.42 -27.66 -0.14
N VAL A 471 -20.90 -28.06 -1.31
CA VAL A 471 -22.30 -28.50 -1.53
C VAL A 471 -22.73 -29.68 -0.65
N GLN A 472 -21.80 -30.38 -0.01
CA GLN A 472 -22.06 -31.45 0.96
C GLN A 472 -22.11 -30.95 2.42
N GLY A 473 -21.94 -29.64 2.66
CA GLY A 473 -21.94 -29.06 4.01
C GLY A 473 -20.62 -29.22 4.77
N GLN A 474 -19.55 -29.65 4.09
CA GLN A 474 -18.20 -29.65 4.66
C GLN A 474 -17.56 -28.28 4.56
N ILE A 475 -16.77 -27.91 5.55
CA ILE A 475 -16.02 -26.67 5.58
C ILE A 475 -14.63 -26.91 5.01
N LYS A 476 -14.27 -26.15 3.97
CA LYS A 476 -13.01 -26.25 3.23
C LYS A 476 -12.03 -25.15 3.64
N PRO A 477 -10.71 -25.39 3.50
CA PRO A 477 -9.69 -24.44 3.84
C PRO A 477 -9.77 -23.16 3.00
N VAL A 478 -9.31 -22.06 3.58
CA VAL A 478 -9.31 -20.73 2.97
C VAL A 478 -7.97 -20.05 3.15
N GLY A 479 -7.67 -19.03 2.32
CA GLY A 479 -6.45 -18.25 2.43
C GLY A 479 -6.49 -17.21 3.55
N GLY A 480 -5.29 -16.74 3.97
CA GLY A 480 -5.12 -15.59 4.87
C GLY A 480 -5.66 -15.80 6.28
N VAL A 481 -5.64 -17.05 6.79
CA VAL A 481 -6.22 -17.35 8.12
C VAL A 481 -5.46 -16.67 9.26
N PRO A 482 -4.12 -16.55 9.23
CA PRO A 482 -3.41 -15.80 10.26
C PRO A 482 -3.84 -14.34 10.39
N GLU A 483 -3.98 -13.67 9.25
CA GLU A 483 -4.41 -12.26 9.18
C GLU A 483 -5.87 -12.10 9.64
N LYS A 484 -6.72 -13.08 9.33
CA LYS A 484 -8.10 -13.15 9.77
C LYS A 484 -8.22 -13.32 11.29
N VAL A 485 -7.43 -14.22 11.88
CA VAL A 485 -7.38 -14.45 13.32
C VAL A 485 -6.87 -13.21 14.05
N GLU A 486 -5.84 -12.57 13.52
CA GLU A 486 -5.30 -11.34 14.09
C GLU A 486 -6.32 -10.18 14.01
N ALA A 487 -7.11 -10.11 12.93
CA ALA A 487 -8.20 -9.14 12.81
C ALA A 487 -9.30 -9.38 13.84
N ALA A 488 -9.69 -10.64 14.07
CA ALA A 488 -10.66 -11.01 15.10
C ALA A 488 -10.18 -10.60 16.50
N ARG A 489 -8.89 -10.84 16.81
CA ARG A 489 -8.25 -10.42 18.06
C ARG A 489 -8.28 -8.89 18.23
N ARG A 490 -7.91 -8.14 17.21
CA ARG A 490 -7.92 -6.66 17.23
C ARG A 490 -9.33 -6.10 17.37
N ALA A 491 -10.31 -6.77 16.78
CA ALA A 491 -11.73 -6.40 16.93
C ALA A 491 -12.30 -6.71 18.34
N GLY A 492 -11.51 -7.31 19.22
CA GLY A 492 -11.91 -7.64 20.58
C GLY A 492 -12.81 -8.86 20.68
N LEU A 493 -12.88 -9.68 19.64
CA LEU A 493 -13.66 -10.93 19.67
C LEU A 493 -12.99 -11.96 20.58
N ILE A 494 -13.79 -12.81 21.18
CA ILE A 494 -13.36 -13.82 22.14
C ILE A 494 -12.92 -15.09 21.43
N ARG A 495 -13.57 -15.41 20.30
CA ARG A 495 -13.37 -16.69 19.61
C ARG A 495 -13.39 -16.54 18.11
N ALA A 496 -12.53 -17.31 17.43
CA ALA A 496 -12.50 -17.44 15.98
C ALA A 496 -12.69 -18.92 15.57
N TYR A 497 -13.61 -19.17 14.65
CA TYR A 497 -13.83 -20.50 14.09
C TYR A 497 -13.20 -20.56 12.70
N VAL A 498 -12.31 -21.53 12.50
CA VAL A 498 -11.53 -21.72 11.27
C VAL A 498 -11.64 -23.16 10.78
N PRO A 499 -11.47 -23.42 9.48
CA PRO A 499 -11.41 -24.80 8.97
C PRO A 499 -10.31 -25.61 9.65
N ARG A 500 -10.53 -26.89 9.92
CA ARG A 500 -9.54 -27.76 10.56
C ARG A 500 -8.21 -27.78 9.81
N GLU A 501 -8.24 -27.84 8.49
CA GLU A 501 -7.04 -27.86 7.65
C GLU A 501 -6.20 -26.59 7.75
N ASN A 502 -6.78 -25.49 8.23
CA ASN A 502 -6.10 -24.20 8.46
C ASN A 502 -5.58 -24.03 9.88
N MET A 503 -5.83 -24.98 10.82
CA MET A 503 -5.30 -24.90 12.18
C MET A 503 -3.77 -24.94 12.18
N GLN A 504 -3.18 -24.08 13.02
CA GLN A 504 -1.73 -23.94 13.17
C GLN A 504 -1.39 -23.81 14.66
N GLU A 505 -0.28 -24.43 15.09
CA GLU A 505 0.18 -24.40 16.50
C GLU A 505 0.36 -22.97 17.03
N ARG A 506 0.75 -22.03 16.19
CA ARG A 506 0.91 -20.61 16.58
C ARG A 506 -0.37 -19.94 17.07
N PHE A 507 -1.54 -20.47 16.76
CA PHE A 507 -2.81 -19.89 17.22
C PHE A 507 -3.07 -20.09 18.71
N GLU A 508 -2.39 -21.02 19.37
CA GLU A 508 -2.48 -21.22 20.82
C GLU A 508 -1.95 -20.03 21.61
N ALA A 509 -0.99 -19.28 21.02
CA ALA A 509 -0.34 -18.13 21.66
C ALA A 509 -0.89 -16.76 21.19
N CYS A 510 -1.88 -16.72 20.30
CA CYS A 510 -2.30 -15.47 19.67
C CYS A 510 -3.27 -14.61 20.48
N GLY A 511 -3.69 -15.05 21.71
CA GLY A 511 -4.52 -14.26 22.61
C GLY A 511 -6.02 -14.22 22.27
N ILE A 512 -6.49 -15.11 21.39
CA ILE A 512 -7.90 -15.38 21.07
C ILE A 512 -8.10 -16.89 20.98
N ASP A 513 -9.29 -17.38 21.41
CA ASP A 513 -9.66 -18.80 21.35
C ASP A 513 -9.96 -19.22 19.90
N VAL A 514 -8.99 -19.89 19.23
CA VAL A 514 -9.19 -20.37 17.84
C VAL A 514 -9.63 -21.82 17.87
N ARG A 515 -10.77 -22.11 17.24
CA ARG A 515 -11.36 -23.45 17.20
C ARG A 515 -11.57 -23.95 15.79
N ALA A 516 -11.17 -25.19 15.57
CA ALA A 516 -11.39 -25.88 14.30
C ALA A 516 -12.86 -26.29 14.12
N ILE A 517 -13.38 -26.14 12.90
CA ILE A 517 -14.69 -26.63 12.47
C ILE A 517 -14.55 -27.42 11.16
N ASP A 518 -15.33 -28.51 11.02
CA ASP A 518 -15.28 -29.41 9.86
C ASP A 518 -16.58 -29.37 9.04
N THR A 519 -17.73 -29.12 9.71
CA THR A 519 -19.03 -29.16 9.08
C THR A 519 -19.92 -28.00 9.50
N LEU A 520 -20.91 -27.66 8.67
CA LEU A 520 -21.92 -26.66 9.00
C LEU A 520 -22.65 -26.99 10.31
N ALA A 521 -22.98 -28.28 10.52
CA ALA A 521 -23.68 -28.71 11.74
C ALA A 521 -22.86 -28.37 13.01
N GLN A 522 -21.54 -28.62 13.01
CA GLN A 522 -20.67 -28.24 14.12
C GLN A 522 -20.59 -26.73 14.31
N ALA A 523 -20.57 -25.94 13.22
CA ALA A 523 -20.59 -24.49 13.32
C ALA A 523 -21.88 -24.00 13.97
N LEU A 524 -23.04 -24.50 13.52
CA LEU A 524 -24.36 -24.15 14.08
C LEU A 524 -24.49 -24.52 15.56
N GLU A 525 -24.04 -25.72 15.95
CA GLU A 525 -24.09 -26.17 17.35
C GLU A 525 -23.26 -25.27 18.29
N ARG A 526 -22.11 -24.80 17.81
CA ARG A 526 -21.16 -24.04 18.64
C ARG A 526 -21.48 -22.54 18.69
N VAL A 527 -22.18 -22.02 17.70
CA VAL A 527 -22.34 -20.57 17.50
C VAL A 527 -23.78 -20.10 17.76
N LEU A 528 -24.79 -20.96 17.49
CA LEU A 528 -26.19 -20.61 17.72
C LEU A 528 -26.58 -20.88 19.19
N LEU A 529 -26.99 -19.83 19.87
CA LEU A 529 -27.49 -19.90 21.23
C LEU A 529 -28.95 -20.46 21.24
N PRO A 530 -29.47 -20.92 22.36
CA PRO A 530 -30.88 -21.27 22.49
C PRO A 530 -31.78 -20.08 22.12
N ALA A 531 -32.92 -20.34 21.47
CA ALA A 531 -33.87 -19.29 21.23
C ALA A 531 -34.29 -18.64 22.57
N ALA A 532 -34.29 -17.32 22.64
CA ALA A 532 -34.86 -16.63 23.79
C ALA A 532 -36.32 -17.02 23.86
N LEU A 533 -36.77 -17.57 24.99
CA LEU A 533 -38.20 -17.84 25.24
C LEU A 533 -38.91 -16.49 25.05
N SER A 534 -39.72 -16.39 24.01
CA SER A 534 -40.52 -15.19 23.77
C SER A 534 -41.42 -14.97 24.99
N GLU A 535 -41.40 -13.80 25.59
CA GLU A 535 -42.27 -13.38 26.72
C GLU A 535 -43.75 -13.49 26.40
N THR A 536 -44.11 -13.87 25.17
CA THR A 536 -45.50 -14.03 24.69
C THR A 536 -46.22 -15.31 25.15
N GLU A 537 -45.54 -16.27 25.78
CA GLU A 537 -46.20 -17.45 26.37
C GLU A 537 -46.50 -17.32 27.88
N ALA A 538 -45.96 -16.31 28.56
CA ALA A 538 -46.27 -16.05 29.96
C ALA A 538 -47.62 -15.31 30.21
N GLU A 539 -48.22 -14.72 29.19
CA GLU A 539 -49.47 -13.94 29.31
C GLU A 539 -50.75 -14.74 28.97
N LYS A 540 -50.68 -16.03 28.69
CA LYS A 540 -51.87 -16.88 28.48
C LYS A 540 -52.26 -17.72 29.69
N GLN A 541 -52.12 -17.20 30.92
CA GLN A 541 -52.92 -17.71 32.04
C GLN A 541 -54.18 -16.82 32.19
N PRO A 542 -55.37 -17.35 32.08
CA PRO A 542 -56.58 -16.54 32.28
C PRO A 542 -56.66 -16.10 33.74
N ALA A 543 -56.70 -14.78 33.95
CA ALA A 543 -56.97 -14.18 35.24
C ALA A 543 -58.26 -14.74 35.79
N ARG A 544 -58.23 -15.46 36.93
CA ARG A 544 -59.42 -15.84 37.74
C ARG A 544 -60.09 -14.56 38.18
N ILE A 545 -61.29 -14.34 37.61
CA ILE A 545 -62.21 -13.29 38.03
C ILE A 545 -62.67 -13.62 39.46
N ALA A 546 -62.32 -12.80 40.45
CA ALA A 546 -62.91 -12.80 41.77
C ALA A 546 -64.18 -11.95 41.72
N PRO A 547 -65.32 -12.37 42.40
CA PRO A 547 -66.59 -11.70 42.29
C PRO A 547 -66.62 -10.36 43.02
N LEU A 548 -67.28 -9.36 42.40
CA LEU A 548 -67.60 -8.07 42.99
C LEU A 548 -68.58 -8.26 44.20
N ALA A 549 -68.15 -7.80 45.37
CA ALA A 549 -69.08 -7.51 46.47
C ALA A 549 -69.59 -6.06 46.35
N ALA A 550 -70.92 -5.97 46.24
CA ALA A 550 -71.64 -4.72 46.23
C ALA A 550 -71.69 -4.10 47.65
N GLN A 551 -71.60 -2.82 47.75
CA GLN A 551 -72.18 -1.89 48.75
C GLN A 551 -71.58 -0.50 48.39
N GLY A 552 -72.38 0.50 48.18
CA GLY A 552 -73.67 0.99 48.72
C GLY A 552 -73.51 2.47 48.97
N THR A 553 -74.22 3.26 48.23
CA THR A 553 -74.87 4.56 48.59
C THR A 553 -74.05 5.66 49.28
N GLY A 554 -74.06 6.81 48.68
CA GLY A 554 -74.26 8.04 49.47
C GLY A 554 -73.46 9.24 49.07
N GLY A 555 -74.09 10.24 48.49
CA GLY A 555 -74.07 11.60 48.95
C GLY A 555 -73.20 12.62 48.15
N GLU A 556 -73.93 13.33 47.34
CA GLU A 556 -74.05 14.80 47.26
C GLU A 556 -72.81 15.66 47.19
N ALA A 557 -72.70 16.32 46.05
CA ALA A 557 -72.78 17.80 45.84
C ALA A 557 -71.64 18.67 46.41
N SER A 558 -70.94 19.39 45.60
CA SER A 558 -71.13 20.83 45.47
C SER A 558 -69.89 21.47 44.77
N CYS A 559 -70.21 22.19 43.80
CA CYS A 559 -69.65 23.35 43.15
C CYS A 559 -68.47 24.11 43.82
N ASN A 560 -67.71 24.71 42.95
CA ASN A 560 -67.07 26.01 42.97
C ASN A 560 -65.53 26.05 43.19
N GLY A 561 -64.95 26.73 42.19
CA GLY A 561 -63.71 27.43 42.26
C GLY A 561 -62.90 27.24 41.01
#